data_3a1bcf40ae2f12bd745a7c02d7bdea81
#
_entry.id   3a1bcf40ae2f12bd745a7c02d7bdea81
#
_cell.length_a   1.000
_cell.length_b   1.000
_cell.length_c   1.000
_cell.angle_alpha   90.00
_cell.angle_beta   90.00
_cell.angle_gamma   90.00
#
_symmetry.space_group_name_H-M   'P 1'
#
loop_
_entity.id
_entity.type
_entity.pdbx_description
1 polymer ?
#
loop_
_entity_poly.entity_id
_entity_poly.type
_entity_poly.pdbx_seq_one_letter_code
_entity_poly.pdbx_strand_id
1 'polypeptide(L)'
;MLTKIETAANFSTSKEKKQILLQTENMSLFAGEQELLSGVSLTVSAGEIVTIIGPNGAGKTTLFRVLLGVIPPNTGSIYKKPNLRIGYLPQKITVDPILPLSVSRIMNLTGNFSVRQIENVLDETGVLSLKNKPVYQLSGGEFQRVMLARTLLIN
;
A
#
# COMPACT_ATOMS: atom_id res chain seq x y z
N MET A 1 -11.07 18.96 -8.12
CA MET A 1 -11.07 18.60 -9.55
C MET A 1 -9.74 17.94 -9.86
N LEU A 2 -9.72 16.62 -9.90
CA LEU A 2 -8.53 15.84 -10.30
C LEU A 2 -8.38 15.94 -11.82
N THR A 3 -7.58 16.87 -12.28
CA THR A 3 -7.23 17.00 -13.69
C THR A 3 -6.03 16.10 -13.96
N LYS A 4 -6.27 14.96 -14.59
CA LYS A 4 -5.28 13.96 -15.07
C LYS A 4 -4.41 13.28 -14.01
N ILE A 5 -4.69 12.00 -13.83
CA ILE A 5 -3.68 11.05 -13.34
C ILE A 5 -2.75 10.77 -14.52
N GLU A 6 -1.55 11.35 -14.53
CA GLU A 6 -0.53 10.96 -15.49
C GLU A 6 0.13 9.67 -15.00
N THR A 7 -0.11 8.60 -15.72
CA THR A 7 0.61 7.34 -15.57
C THR A 7 1.97 7.54 -16.21
N ALA A 8 3.02 7.66 -15.43
CA ALA A 8 4.39 7.56 -15.94
C ALA A 8 4.61 6.08 -16.30
N ALA A 9 4.30 5.75 -17.56
CA ALA A 9 4.54 4.43 -18.13
C ALA A 9 5.94 4.37 -18.71
N ASN A 10 6.61 3.22 -18.45
CA ASN A 10 7.64 2.59 -19.26
C ASN A 10 9.11 2.95 -19.07
N PHE A 11 9.75 2.15 -18.26
CA PHE A 11 11.06 1.60 -18.58
C PHE A 11 10.92 0.06 -18.66
N SER A 12 10.55 -0.47 -19.82
CA SER A 12 10.85 -1.85 -20.23
C SER A 12 10.46 -2.08 -21.67
N THR A 13 11.45 -2.30 -22.51
CA THR A 13 11.39 -2.81 -23.87
C THR A 13 11.18 -4.33 -23.83
N SER A 14 9.94 -4.79 -23.85
CA SER A 14 9.53 -6.08 -24.42
C SER A 14 8.01 -6.17 -24.51
N LYS A 15 7.50 -6.56 -25.69
CA LYS A 15 6.07 -6.76 -25.99
C LYS A 15 5.53 -8.08 -25.39
N GLU A 16 5.83 -8.42 -24.16
CA GLU A 16 5.08 -9.46 -23.45
C GLU A 16 3.80 -8.84 -22.89
N LYS A 17 2.66 -9.51 -23.10
CA LYS A 17 1.38 -9.14 -22.46
C LYS A 17 1.58 -9.18 -20.95
N LYS A 18 1.90 -8.05 -20.35
CA LYS A 18 2.05 -7.95 -18.90
C LYS A 18 0.74 -8.36 -18.23
N GLN A 19 0.83 -9.23 -17.23
CA GLN A 19 -0.34 -9.66 -16.49
C GLN A 19 -0.94 -8.49 -15.71
N ILE A 20 -2.22 -8.18 -15.96
CA ILE A 20 -2.95 -7.15 -15.22
C ILE A 20 -3.21 -7.68 -13.80
N LEU A 21 -2.80 -6.91 -12.80
CA LEU A 21 -3.01 -7.19 -11.39
C LEU A 21 -4.23 -6.45 -10.85
N LEU A 22 -4.40 -5.20 -11.26
CA LEU A 22 -5.51 -4.34 -10.87
C LEU A 22 -5.88 -3.42 -12.02
N GLN A 23 -7.19 -3.20 -12.23
CA GLN A 23 -7.70 -2.26 -13.23
C GLN A 23 -8.94 -1.57 -12.69
N THR A 24 -9.09 -0.28 -12.99
CA THR A 24 -10.33 0.45 -12.76
C THR A 24 -10.83 1.03 -14.08
N GLU A 25 -12.15 1.09 -14.26
CA GLU A 25 -12.79 1.65 -15.44
C GLU A 25 -13.86 2.65 -15.01
N ASN A 26 -13.70 3.92 -15.40
CA ASN A 26 -14.62 5.03 -15.12
C ASN A 26 -15.10 5.08 -13.67
N MET A 27 -14.22 4.81 -12.72
CA MET A 27 -14.52 4.68 -11.31
C MET A 27 -14.71 6.06 -10.67
N SER A 28 -15.87 6.30 -10.07
CA SER A 28 -16.13 7.53 -9.30
C SER A 28 -16.56 7.22 -7.88
N LEU A 29 -16.27 8.15 -6.97
CA LEU A 29 -16.64 8.11 -5.56
C LEU A 29 -17.19 9.46 -5.11
N PHE A 30 -18.31 9.43 -4.42
CA PHE A 30 -19.00 10.59 -3.85
C PHE A 30 -19.11 10.47 -2.33
N ALA A 31 -19.07 11.59 -1.64
CA ALA A 31 -19.43 11.73 -0.24
C ALA A 31 -20.57 12.75 -0.14
N GLY A 32 -21.81 12.26 -0.06
CA GLY A 32 -23.00 13.07 -0.28
C GLY A 32 -22.98 13.66 -1.68
N GLU A 33 -23.08 14.99 -1.80
CA GLU A 33 -23.01 15.70 -3.09
C GLU A 33 -21.59 16.00 -3.57
N GLN A 34 -20.58 15.77 -2.73
CA GLN A 34 -19.20 16.06 -3.07
C GLN A 34 -18.56 14.90 -3.85
N GLU A 35 -18.11 15.16 -5.06
CA GLU A 35 -17.31 14.21 -5.85
C GLU A 35 -15.87 14.18 -5.33
N LEU A 36 -15.45 13.03 -4.80
CA LEU A 36 -14.10 12.79 -4.28
C LEU A 36 -13.16 12.21 -5.34
N LEU A 37 -13.70 11.37 -6.22
CA LEU A 37 -12.99 10.78 -7.37
C LEU A 37 -13.94 10.81 -8.56
N SER A 38 -13.42 11.19 -9.74
CA SER A 38 -14.20 11.35 -10.97
C SER A 38 -13.61 10.53 -12.11
N GLY A 39 -14.35 9.54 -12.61
CA GLY A 39 -14.04 8.80 -13.83
C GLY A 39 -12.65 8.17 -13.87
N VAL A 40 -12.11 7.71 -12.75
CA VAL A 40 -10.74 7.20 -12.66
C VAL A 40 -10.61 5.87 -13.40
N SER A 41 -9.76 5.85 -14.43
CA SER A 41 -9.37 4.66 -15.15
C SER A 41 -7.86 4.48 -15.05
N LEU A 42 -7.42 3.36 -14.47
CA LEU A 42 -6.00 3.02 -14.35
C LEU A 42 -5.81 1.51 -14.47
N THR A 43 -4.62 1.11 -14.88
CA THR A 43 -4.23 -0.30 -14.93
C THR A 43 -2.88 -0.45 -14.26
N VAL A 44 -2.74 -1.47 -13.43
CA VAL A 44 -1.49 -1.87 -12.79
C VAL A 44 -1.14 -3.28 -13.23
N SER A 45 0.01 -3.45 -13.85
CA SER A 45 0.50 -4.73 -14.37
C SER A 45 1.63 -5.31 -13.52
N ALA A 46 1.90 -6.58 -13.66
CA ALA A 46 3.03 -7.23 -12.99
C ALA A 46 4.36 -6.57 -13.39
N GLY A 47 5.23 -6.33 -12.40
CA GLY A 47 6.53 -5.69 -12.59
C GLY A 47 6.46 -4.20 -12.95
N GLU A 48 5.32 -3.55 -12.74
CA GLU A 48 5.12 -2.13 -13.02
C GLU A 48 5.16 -1.30 -11.74
N ILE A 49 5.75 -0.11 -11.82
CA ILE A 49 5.69 0.92 -10.79
C ILE A 49 4.75 2.02 -11.28
N VAL A 50 3.65 2.22 -10.56
CA VAL A 50 2.67 3.27 -10.85
C VAL A 50 2.78 4.35 -9.78
N THR A 51 2.96 5.60 -10.20
CA THR A 51 3.03 6.75 -9.29
C THR A 51 1.79 7.64 -9.47
N ILE A 52 1.14 7.98 -8.35
CA ILE A 52 0.00 8.89 -8.32
C ILE A 52 0.47 10.24 -7.80
N ILE A 53 0.43 11.26 -8.66
CA ILE A 53 0.87 12.61 -8.36
C ILE A 53 -0.33 13.56 -8.32
N GLY A 54 -0.29 14.55 -7.47
CA GLY A 54 -1.32 15.58 -7.35
C GLY A 54 -1.21 16.39 -6.06
N PRO A 55 -1.89 17.54 -5.96
CA PRO A 55 -1.88 18.40 -4.78
C PRO A 55 -2.50 17.71 -3.55
N ASN A 56 -2.33 18.32 -2.38
CA ASN A 56 -3.02 17.88 -1.18
C ASN A 56 -4.53 18.05 -1.37
N GLY A 57 -5.31 17.09 -0.89
CA GLY A 57 -6.77 17.09 -1.10
C GLY A 57 -7.23 16.52 -2.46
N ALA A 58 -6.33 16.20 -3.39
CA ALA A 58 -6.67 15.67 -4.70
C ALA A 58 -7.25 14.23 -4.69
N GLY A 59 -7.58 13.64 -3.56
CA GLY A 59 -8.19 12.31 -3.50
C GLY A 59 -7.20 11.13 -3.56
N LYS A 60 -5.87 11.36 -3.56
CA LYS A 60 -4.87 10.27 -3.65
C LYS A 60 -5.08 9.18 -2.59
N THR A 61 -5.21 9.56 -1.32
CA THR A 61 -5.45 8.61 -0.22
C THR A 61 -6.81 7.92 -0.36
N THR A 62 -7.81 8.63 -0.84
CA THR A 62 -9.15 8.10 -1.12
C THR A 62 -9.09 7.07 -2.23
N LEU A 63 -8.36 7.34 -3.30
CA LEU A 63 -8.12 6.38 -4.38
C LEU A 63 -7.49 5.09 -3.85
N PHE A 64 -6.42 5.18 -3.05
CA PHE A 64 -5.82 4.00 -2.44
C PHE A 64 -6.82 3.20 -1.59
N ARG A 65 -7.67 3.86 -0.79
CA ARG A 65 -8.70 3.18 0.00
C ARG A 65 -9.70 2.42 -0.87
N VAL A 66 -10.08 2.99 -2.00
CA VAL A 66 -10.95 2.32 -2.97
C VAL A 66 -10.22 1.15 -3.64
N LEU A 67 -8.99 1.33 -4.09
CA LEU A 67 -8.18 0.28 -4.70
C LEU A 67 -7.91 -0.89 -3.74
N LEU A 68 -7.74 -0.61 -2.44
CA LEU A 68 -7.60 -1.64 -1.41
C LEU A 68 -8.93 -2.36 -1.09
N GLY A 69 -10.07 -1.78 -1.48
CA GLY A 69 -11.40 -2.30 -1.16
C GLY A 69 -11.92 -1.91 0.22
N VAL A 70 -11.33 -0.89 0.85
CA VAL A 70 -11.79 -0.33 2.13
C VAL A 70 -13.06 0.48 1.95
N ILE A 71 -13.19 1.14 0.78
CA ILE A 71 -14.37 1.91 0.40
C ILE A 71 -14.82 1.40 -0.97
N PRO A 72 -16.10 1.02 -1.15
CA PRO A 72 -16.62 0.67 -2.47
C PRO A 72 -16.79 1.95 -3.32
N PRO A 73 -16.56 1.92 -4.63
CA PRO A 73 -16.90 3.03 -5.53
C PRO A 73 -18.41 3.16 -5.69
N ASN A 74 -18.89 4.36 -6.06
CA ASN A 74 -20.30 4.58 -6.39
C ASN A 74 -20.62 4.17 -7.82
N THR A 75 -19.68 4.38 -8.75
CA THR A 75 -19.84 4.02 -10.17
C THR A 75 -18.53 3.47 -10.74
N GLY A 76 -18.64 2.85 -11.93
CA GLY A 76 -17.50 2.21 -12.59
C GLY A 76 -17.21 0.82 -12.05
N SER A 77 -16.07 0.26 -12.43
CA SER A 77 -15.67 -1.10 -12.04
C SER A 77 -14.23 -1.15 -11.54
N ILE A 78 -13.96 -2.15 -10.71
CA ILE A 78 -12.61 -2.47 -10.23
C ILE A 78 -12.39 -3.97 -10.45
N TYR A 79 -11.40 -4.29 -11.27
CA TYR A 79 -10.89 -5.64 -11.40
C TYR A 79 -9.66 -5.81 -10.50
N LYS A 80 -9.61 -6.90 -9.76
CA LYS A 80 -8.43 -7.38 -9.04
C LYS A 80 -8.18 -8.81 -9.45
N LYS A 81 -6.93 -9.14 -9.77
CA LYS A 81 -6.55 -10.52 -10.05
C LYS A 81 -6.99 -11.42 -8.89
N PRO A 82 -7.59 -12.59 -9.16
CA PRO A 82 -7.93 -13.55 -8.11
C PRO A 82 -6.71 -13.89 -7.25
N ASN A 83 -6.92 -13.97 -5.94
CA ASN A 83 -5.89 -14.26 -4.94
C ASN A 83 -4.73 -13.23 -4.91
N LEU A 84 -4.95 -12.00 -5.42
CA LEU A 84 -3.96 -10.93 -5.31
C LEU A 84 -3.77 -10.55 -3.84
N ARG A 85 -2.55 -10.74 -3.33
CA ARG A 85 -2.16 -10.24 -2.02
C ARG A 85 -1.67 -8.81 -2.17
N ILE A 86 -2.16 -7.91 -1.31
CA ILE A 86 -1.83 -6.49 -1.37
C ILE A 86 -1.23 -6.08 -0.03
N GLY A 87 0.04 -5.71 -0.04
CA GLY A 87 0.67 -5.05 1.09
C GLY A 87 0.41 -3.54 1.04
N TYR A 88 0.02 -2.94 2.16
CA TYR A 88 -0.20 -1.50 2.27
C TYR A 88 0.70 -0.89 3.33
N LEU A 89 1.50 0.09 2.91
CA LEU A 89 2.35 0.89 3.80
C LEU A 89 1.79 2.32 3.90
N PRO A 90 1.09 2.66 4.98
CA PRO A 90 0.55 4.01 5.16
C PRO A 90 1.67 5.02 5.47
N GLN A 91 1.47 6.27 5.07
CA GLN A 91 2.43 7.35 5.26
C GLN A 91 2.68 7.66 6.75
N LYS A 92 1.64 7.57 7.57
CA LYS A 92 1.71 7.79 9.02
C LYS A 92 0.96 6.68 9.74
N ILE A 93 1.61 6.10 10.73
CA ILE A 93 0.99 5.21 11.71
C ILE A 93 1.36 5.78 13.07
N THR A 94 0.37 6.12 13.88
CA THR A 94 0.60 6.50 15.27
C THR A 94 0.41 5.25 16.13
N VAL A 95 1.46 4.84 16.81
CA VAL A 95 1.41 3.78 17.81
C VAL A 95 1.38 4.46 19.18
N ASP A 96 0.37 4.13 19.98
CA ASP A 96 0.29 4.66 21.34
C ASP A 96 1.48 4.12 22.16
N PRO A 97 2.30 5.00 22.77
CA PRO A 97 3.44 4.59 23.60
C PRO A 97 3.08 3.70 24.78
N ILE A 98 1.82 3.73 25.23
CA ILE A 98 1.31 2.87 26.31
C ILE A 98 1.26 1.41 25.89
N LEU A 99 1.14 1.12 24.58
CA LEU A 99 1.11 -0.24 24.09
C LEU A 99 2.51 -0.87 24.15
N PRO A 100 2.71 -1.98 24.90
CA PRO A 100 4.01 -2.65 25.00
C PRO A 100 4.30 -3.48 23.74
N LEU A 101 4.39 -2.81 22.59
CA LEU A 101 4.65 -3.44 21.32
C LEU A 101 6.14 -3.39 20.98
N SER A 102 6.78 -4.56 20.87
CA SER A 102 8.09 -4.69 20.25
C SER A 102 7.95 -4.85 18.73
N VAL A 103 9.05 -4.66 18.01
CA VAL A 103 9.10 -4.90 16.56
C VAL A 103 8.64 -6.32 16.24
N SER A 104 9.11 -7.34 16.94
CA SER A 104 8.68 -8.73 16.71
C SER A 104 7.17 -8.94 16.95
N ARG A 105 6.57 -8.22 17.88
CA ARG A 105 5.12 -8.30 18.13
C ARG A 105 4.31 -7.64 17.04
N ILE A 106 4.73 -6.46 16.55
CA ILE A 106 4.01 -5.77 15.48
C ILE A 106 4.05 -6.58 14.17
N MET A 107 5.12 -7.35 13.93
CA MET A 107 5.21 -8.24 12.76
C MET A 107 4.14 -9.34 12.77
N ASN A 108 3.76 -9.84 13.95
CA ASN A 108 2.76 -10.91 14.10
C ASN A 108 1.30 -10.43 14.22
N LEU A 109 1.02 -9.13 14.18
CA LEU A 109 -0.37 -8.63 14.32
C LEU A 109 -1.30 -9.03 13.17
N THR A 110 -0.77 -9.38 12.01
CA THR A 110 -1.55 -9.71 10.80
C THR A 110 -1.51 -11.16 10.40
N GLY A 111 -0.80 -12.01 11.15
CA GLY A 111 -0.68 -13.44 10.86
C GLY A 111 0.31 -14.11 11.81
N ASN A 112 0.33 -15.42 11.78
CA ASN A 112 1.30 -16.22 12.53
C ASN A 112 2.50 -16.53 11.63
N PHE A 113 3.58 -15.78 11.80
CA PHE A 113 4.81 -15.98 11.07
C PHE A 113 5.89 -16.61 11.95
N SER A 114 6.68 -17.49 11.40
CA SER A 114 7.82 -18.07 12.09
C SER A 114 8.88 -16.99 12.40
N VAL A 115 9.67 -17.22 13.44
CA VAL A 115 10.78 -16.34 13.81
C VAL A 115 11.71 -16.11 12.63
N ARG A 116 12.01 -17.17 11.86
CA ARG A 116 12.89 -17.10 10.68
C ARG A 116 12.32 -16.20 9.56
N GLN A 117 11.02 -16.28 9.31
CA GLN A 117 10.39 -15.40 8.31
C GLN A 117 10.49 -13.93 8.71
N ILE A 118 10.21 -13.62 9.98
CA ILE A 118 10.33 -12.27 10.53
C ILE A 118 11.79 -11.78 10.44
N GLU A 119 12.75 -12.59 10.84
CA GLU A 119 14.18 -12.22 10.79
C GLU A 119 14.65 -11.95 9.37
N ASN A 120 14.25 -12.78 8.40
CA ASN A 120 14.63 -12.58 7.00
C ASN A 120 14.15 -11.21 6.48
N VAL A 121 12.88 -10.86 6.65
CA VAL A 121 12.37 -9.57 6.14
C VAL A 121 12.91 -8.37 6.91
N LEU A 122 13.22 -8.52 8.20
CA LEU A 122 13.89 -7.48 8.99
C LEU A 122 15.34 -7.27 8.53
N ASP A 123 16.03 -8.33 8.13
CA ASP A 123 17.38 -8.28 7.58
C ASP A 123 17.38 -7.61 6.19
N GLU A 124 16.48 -8.03 5.30
CA GLU A 124 16.28 -7.41 3.97
C GLU A 124 16.04 -5.90 4.04
N THR A 125 15.37 -5.43 5.10
CA THR A 125 15.10 -4.00 5.29
C THR A 125 16.14 -3.29 6.18
N GLY A 126 17.20 -4.00 6.61
CA GLY A 126 18.31 -3.47 7.42
C GLY A 126 17.91 -3.05 8.84
N VAL A 127 16.94 -3.75 9.45
CA VAL A 127 16.44 -3.44 10.80
C VAL A 127 16.36 -4.67 11.73
N LEU A 128 17.05 -5.75 11.41
CA LEU A 128 17.06 -6.97 12.21
C LEU A 128 17.53 -6.70 13.67
N SER A 129 18.49 -5.84 13.87
CA SER A 129 18.99 -5.44 15.20
C SER A 129 17.92 -4.81 16.09
N LEU A 130 16.83 -4.32 15.50
CA LEU A 130 15.73 -3.67 16.21
C LEU A 130 14.60 -4.65 16.62
N LYS A 131 14.71 -5.94 16.31
CA LYS A 131 13.67 -6.95 16.50
C LYS A 131 13.00 -6.91 17.87
N ASN A 132 13.78 -6.72 18.94
CA ASN A 132 13.29 -6.70 20.31
C ASN A 132 13.01 -5.28 20.85
N LYS A 133 13.33 -4.24 20.08
CA LYS A 133 13.16 -2.84 20.49
C LYS A 133 11.68 -2.47 20.56
N PRO A 134 11.24 -1.73 21.58
CA PRO A 134 9.89 -1.17 21.62
C PRO A 134 9.64 -0.23 20.43
N VAL A 135 8.47 -0.34 19.80
CA VAL A 135 8.14 0.42 18.58
C VAL A 135 8.16 1.93 18.80
N TYR A 136 7.76 2.40 19.99
CA TYR A 136 7.75 3.82 20.33
C TYR A 136 9.15 4.45 20.47
N GLN A 137 10.21 3.61 20.55
CA GLN A 137 11.61 4.07 20.62
C GLN A 137 12.29 4.14 19.25
N LEU A 138 11.59 3.77 18.19
CA LEU A 138 12.13 3.82 16.84
C LEU A 138 12.14 5.25 16.31
N SER A 139 13.20 5.62 15.61
CA SER A 139 13.17 6.81 14.77
C SER A 139 12.15 6.64 13.63
N GLY A 140 11.70 7.74 13.01
CA GLY A 140 10.75 7.69 11.90
C GLY A 140 11.22 6.78 10.75
N GLY A 141 12.51 6.84 10.40
CA GLY A 141 13.08 5.99 9.34
C GLY A 141 13.20 4.52 9.73
N GLU A 142 13.56 4.21 10.99
CA GLU A 142 13.55 2.84 11.51
C GLU A 142 12.13 2.27 11.48
N PHE A 143 11.16 3.05 11.95
CA PHE A 143 9.76 2.65 11.94
C PHE A 143 9.25 2.37 10.52
N GLN A 144 9.55 3.23 9.55
CA GLN A 144 9.17 2.99 8.15
C GLN A 144 9.77 1.71 7.59
N ARG A 145 11.06 1.41 7.86
CA ARG A 145 11.69 0.16 7.43
C ARG A 145 11.07 -1.07 8.09
N VAL A 146 10.71 -1.00 9.38
CA VAL A 146 9.99 -2.08 10.07
C VAL A 146 8.61 -2.30 9.42
N MET A 147 7.89 -1.24 9.08
CA MET A 147 6.59 -1.35 8.43
C MET A 147 6.71 -1.87 6.99
N LEU A 148 7.80 -1.54 6.29
CA LEU A 148 8.12 -2.14 4.99
C LEU A 148 8.36 -3.64 5.12
N ALA A 149 9.20 -4.07 6.08
CA ALA A 149 9.42 -5.48 6.38
C ALA A 149 8.11 -6.23 6.63
N ARG A 150 7.21 -5.62 7.44
CA ARG A 150 5.87 -6.18 7.70
C ARG A 150 5.04 -6.33 6.42
N THR A 151 5.13 -5.37 5.52
CA THR A 151 4.41 -5.41 4.23
C THR A 151 4.94 -6.54 3.35
N LEU A 152 6.27 -6.75 3.32
CA LEU A 152 6.90 -7.84 2.59
C LEU A 152 6.56 -9.22 3.19
N LEU A 153 6.37 -9.30 4.50
CA LEU A 153 6.04 -10.55 5.19
C LEU A 153 4.64 -11.10 4.82
N ILE A 154 3.71 -10.23 4.41
CA ILE A 154 2.35 -10.60 4.03
C ILE A 154 2.30 -11.15 2.59
N ASN A 155 3.29 -10.86 1.77
CA ASN A 155 3.43 -11.36 0.38
C ASN A 155 4.18 -12.70 0.36
#